data_29af00c68cdbc8ef1f98e97511fd2941
#
_entry.id   29af00c68cdbc8ef1f98e97511fd2941
#
_cell.length_a   1.000
_cell.length_b   1.000
_cell.length_c   1.000
_cell.angle_alpha   90.00
_cell.angle_beta   90.00
_cell.angle_gamma   90.00
#
_symmetry.space_group_name_H-M   'P 1'
#
loop_
_entity.id
_entity.type
_entity.pdbx_description
1 polymer ?
#
loop_
_entity_poly.entity_id
_entity_poly.type
_entity_poly.pdbx_seq_one_letter_code
_entity_poly.pdbx_strand_id
1 'polypeptide(L)'
;SNQERNDNMVILKSEREINMMHEAGKILALTHKEIAKLIQPGITTLEIDAFVEKFLVNHGATPEQKGYQGYKYATCASINDEICHGFPRHEPLKDGDIVTIDMVVNLNGGLADSAWTYAVGEVDEQGKRLMEVTKTALYKGIEQARYGNRLGDIGHAIQTYAEKEGFSVVRDFTGHGIGPTIH
;
A
#
# COMPACT_ATOMS: atom_id res chain seq x y z
N SER A 1 4.52 -32.23 15.12
CA SER A 1 5.29 -32.06 13.88
C SER A 1 5.86 -30.68 13.76
N ASN A 2 6.81 -30.45 12.86
CA ASN A 2 7.36 -29.11 12.63
C ASN A 2 6.30 -28.14 12.12
N GLN A 3 5.29 -28.64 11.44
CA GLN A 3 4.16 -27.85 10.94
C GLN A 3 3.31 -27.32 12.10
N GLU A 4 2.97 -28.17 13.05
CA GLU A 4 2.18 -27.78 14.23
C GLU A 4 2.90 -26.74 15.09
N ARG A 5 4.23 -26.82 15.18
CA ARG A 5 5.03 -25.83 15.91
C ARG A 5 5.05 -24.47 15.21
N ASN A 6 5.10 -24.47 13.88
CA ASN A 6 5.06 -23.24 13.11
C ASN A 6 3.68 -22.56 13.18
N ASP A 7 2.61 -23.34 13.10
CA ASP A 7 1.24 -22.82 13.20
C ASP A 7 1.00 -22.21 14.59
N ASN A 8 1.50 -22.84 15.65
CA ASN A 8 1.41 -22.31 17.01
C ASN A 8 2.23 -21.03 17.20
N MET A 9 3.39 -20.91 16.53
CA MET A 9 4.21 -19.69 16.61
C MET A 9 3.55 -18.50 15.89
N VAL A 10 2.79 -18.72 14.83
CA VAL A 10 2.05 -17.67 14.12
C VAL A 10 0.87 -17.14 14.94
N ILE A 11 0.25 -18.00 15.78
CA ILE A 11 -0.95 -17.69 16.54
C ILE A 11 -0.62 -16.99 17.86
N LEU A 12 0.57 -17.19 18.43
CA LEU A 12 0.95 -16.68 19.74
C LEU A 12 1.76 -15.39 19.67
N LYS A 13 1.18 -14.35 19.06
CA LYS A 13 1.75 -12.99 19.22
C LYS A 13 1.52 -12.50 20.63
N SER A 14 2.54 -11.92 21.25
CA SER A 14 2.40 -11.33 22.56
C SER A 14 1.42 -10.14 22.52
N GLU A 15 0.80 -9.86 23.64
CA GLU A 15 -0.08 -8.70 23.80
C GLU A 15 0.65 -7.40 23.43
N ARG A 16 1.93 -7.29 23.78
CA ARG A 16 2.77 -6.15 23.43
C ARG A 16 2.92 -5.99 21.93
N GLU A 17 3.16 -7.08 21.20
CA GLU A 17 3.28 -7.07 19.73
C GLU A 17 1.98 -6.63 19.08
N ILE A 18 0.85 -7.13 19.55
CA ILE A 18 -0.48 -6.73 19.07
C ILE A 18 -0.69 -5.25 19.29
N ASN A 19 -0.34 -4.73 20.48
CA ASN A 19 -0.48 -3.31 20.78
C ASN A 19 0.40 -2.44 19.89
N MET A 20 1.62 -2.87 19.57
CA MET A 20 2.50 -2.14 18.67
C MET A 20 1.94 -2.14 17.24
N MET A 21 1.34 -3.22 16.79
CA MET A 21 0.67 -3.29 15.49
C MET A 21 -0.52 -2.31 15.43
N HIS A 22 -1.31 -2.22 16.49
CA HIS A 22 -2.41 -1.26 16.56
C HIS A 22 -1.93 0.19 16.52
N GLU A 23 -0.86 0.51 17.25
CA GLU A 23 -0.29 1.86 17.25
C GLU A 23 0.30 2.21 15.87
N ALA A 24 0.99 1.27 15.24
CA ALA A 24 1.47 1.44 13.87
C ALA A 24 0.30 1.69 12.90
N GLY A 25 -0.79 0.96 13.06
CA GLY A 25 -2.00 1.15 12.25
C GLY A 25 -2.63 2.52 12.40
N LYS A 26 -2.63 3.08 13.61
CA LYS A 26 -3.12 4.44 13.85
C LYS A 26 -2.27 5.49 13.14
N ILE A 27 -0.96 5.35 13.20
CA ILE A 27 -0.04 6.27 12.51
C ILE A 27 -0.23 6.14 10.99
N LEU A 28 -0.38 4.93 10.49
CA LEU A 28 -0.63 4.67 9.08
C LEU A 28 -1.91 5.36 8.61
N ALA A 29 -3.01 5.20 9.34
CA ALA A 29 -4.28 5.84 9.01
C ALA A 29 -4.19 7.36 9.06
N LEU A 30 -3.50 7.90 10.07
CA LEU A 30 -3.29 9.34 10.19
C LEU A 30 -2.45 9.87 9.01
N THR A 31 -1.42 9.13 8.61
CA THR A 31 -0.59 9.49 7.46
C THR A 31 -1.43 9.60 6.19
N HIS A 32 -2.29 8.62 5.93
CA HIS A 32 -3.18 8.67 4.77
C HIS A 32 -4.15 9.84 4.80
N LYS A 33 -4.69 10.18 5.98
CA LYS A 33 -5.56 11.35 6.13
C LYS A 33 -4.81 12.65 5.82
N GLU A 34 -3.56 12.76 6.22
CA GLU A 34 -2.75 13.92 5.92
C GLU A 34 -2.37 13.98 4.43
N ILE A 35 -2.09 12.83 3.80
CA ILE A 35 -1.88 12.76 2.36
C ILE A 35 -3.10 13.29 1.61
N ALA A 36 -4.30 12.92 2.05
CA ALA A 36 -5.54 13.36 1.40
C ALA A 36 -5.63 14.89 1.28
N LYS A 37 -5.07 15.61 2.24
CA LYS A 37 -5.05 17.08 2.23
C LYS A 37 -4.06 17.65 1.20
N LEU A 38 -3.08 16.88 0.79
CA LEU A 38 -2.07 17.29 -0.18
C LEU A 38 -2.46 16.98 -1.62
N ILE A 39 -3.39 16.06 -1.82
CA ILE A 39 -3.78 15.60 -3.16
C ILE A 39 -4.50 16.72 -3.90
N GLN A 40 -3.83 17.23 -4.93
CA GLN A 40 -4.37 18.26 -5.82
C GLN A 40 -3.58 18.24 -7.13
N PRO A 41 -4.15 18.76 -8.23
CA PRO A 41 -3.39 18.90 -9.46
C PRO A 41 -2.10 19.69 -9.24
N GLY A 42 -1.01 19.22 -9.81
CA GLY A 42 0.29 19.85 -9.73
C GLY A 42 1.24 19.28 -8.70
N ILE A 43 0.75 18.58 -7.67
CA ILE A 43 1.63 17.89 -6.74
C ILE A 43 2.25 16.65 -7.40
N THR A 44 3.46 16.30 -6.99
CA THR A 44 4.12 15.08 -7.47
C THR A 44 4.07 13.98 -6.42
N THR A 45 4.13 12.73 -6.86
CA THR A 45 4.21 11.61 -5.92
C THR A 45 5.55 11.57 -5.18
N LEU A 46 6.61 12.17 -5.72
CA LEU A 46 7.86 12.36 -4.99
C LEU A 46 7.70 13.34 -3.82
N GLU A 47 6.94 14.42 -4.00
CA GLU A 47 6.65 15.35 -2.90
C GLU A 47 5.82 14.68 -1.81
N ILE A 48 4.86 13.85 -2.20
CA ILE A 48 4.06 13.06 -1.26
C ILE A 48 4.97 12.09 -0.50
N ASP A 49 5.88 11.42 -1.20
CA ASP A 49 6.81 10.48 -0.60
C ASP A 49 7.72 11.15 0.45
N ALA A 50 8.26 12.31 0.12
CA ALA A 50 9.08 13.09 1.05
C ALA A 50 8.29 13.52 2.29
N PHE A 51 7.03 13.92 2.10
CA PHE A 51 6.13 14.24 3.20
C PHE A 51 5.91 13.03 4.11
N VAL A 52 5.62 11.87 3.53
CA VAL A 52 5.36 10.64 4.27
C VAL A 52 6.55 10.26 5.15
N GLU A 53 7.74 10.28 4.59
CA GLU A 53 8.96 9.94 5.34
C GLU A 53 9.13 10.85 6.55
N LYS A 54 9.02 12.14 6.35
CA LYS A 54 9.16 13.13 7.41
C LYS A 54 8.05 12.99 8.46
N PHE A 55 6.83 12.78 8.02
CA PHE A 55 5.67 12.60 8.90
C PHE A 55 5.84 11.38 9.80
N LEU A 56 6.25 10.26 9.24
CA LEU A 56 6.47 9.02 10.00
C LEU A 56 7.57 9.20 11.03
N VAL A 57 8.71 9.77 10.63
CA VAL A 57 9.84 10.01 11.53
C VAL A 57 9.43 10.93 12.68
N ASN A 58 8.66 11.99 12.39
CA ASN A 58 8.17 12.91 13.41
C ASN A 58 7.20 12.24 14.41
N HIS A 59 6.60 11.11 14.03
CA HIS A 59 5.73 10.32 14.90
C HIS A 59 6.42 9.10 15.51
N GLY A 60 7.75 9.05 15.44
CA GLY A 60 8.52 7.95 16.01
C GLY A 60 8.48 6.66 15.23
N ALA A 61 8.03 6.70 13.99
CA ALA A 61 7.92 5.55 13.11
C ALA A 61 8.89 5.63 11.94
N THR A 62 9.03 4.55 11.20
CA THR A 62 9.85 4.50 9.99
C THR A 62 9.11 3.81 8.85
N PRO A 63 9.43 4.19 7.58
CA PRO A 63 8.91 3.47 6.43
C PRO A 63 9.72 2.18 6.25
N GLU A 64 9.07 1.04 6.46
CA GLU A 64 9.73 -0.27 6.48
C GLU A 64 10.33 -0.65 5.13
N GLN A 65 9.69 -0.29 4.04
CA GLN A 65 10.15 -0.68 2.71
C GLN A 65 11.37 0.09 2.24
N LYS A 66 11.64 1.27 2.80
CA LYS A 66 12.79 2.07 2.40
C LYS A 66 14.09 1.38 2.82
N GLY A 67 14.98 1.19 1.86
CA GLY A 67 16.24 0.49 2.07
C GLY A 67 16.16 -1.02 1.85
N TYR A 68 14.97 -1.60 1.80
CA TYR A 68 14.84 -3.03 1.55
C TYR A 68 15.18 -3.33 0.08
N GLN A 69 16.17 -4.19 -0.11
CA GLN A 69 16.68 -4.56 -1.44
C GLN A 69 16.98 -3.34 -2.34
N GLY A 70 17.43 -2.25 -1.74
CA GLY A 70 17.79 -1.03 -2.47
C GLY A 70 16.61 -0.13 -2.83
N TYR A 71 15.40 -0.39 -2.31
CA TYR A 71 14.27 0.48 -2.55
C TYR A 71 14.50 1.85 -1.92
N LYS A 72 14.32 2.91 -2.71
CA LYS A 72 14.76 4.27 -2.33
C LYS A 72 13.68 5.11 -1.64
N TYR A 73 12.43 4.64 -1.65
CA TYR A 73 11.29 5.46 -1.29
C TYR A 73 10.55 4.93 -0.07
N ALA A 74 9.79 5.81 0.59
CA ALA A 74 8.95 5.46 1.72
C ALA A 74 7.63 4.82 1.29
N THR A 75 7.21 5.06 0.05
CA THR A 75 5.91 4.64 -0.50
C THR A 75 6.06 3.97 -1.85
N CYS A 76 5.03 3.23 -2.23
CA CYS A 76 4.75 2.92 -3.63
C CYS A 76 3.59 3.81 -4.07
N ALA A 77 3.69 4.40 -5.25
CA ALA A 77 2.68 5.32 -5.78
C ALA A 77 2.31 4.90 -7.20
N SER A 78 1.08 4.49 -7.38
CA SER A 78 0.57 4.03 -8.67
C SER A 78 -0.47 5.00 -9.19
N ILE A 79 -0.35 5.40 -10.46
CA ILE A 79 -1.22 6.39 -11.08
C ILE A 79 -2.06 5.72 -12.14
N ASN A 80 -3.37 5.95 -12.08
CA ASN A 80 -4.36 5.42 -13.03
C ASN A 80 -4.29 3.89 -13.11
N ASP A 81 -4.10 3.32 -14.29
CA ASP A 81 -4.12 1.87 -14.52
C ASP A 81 -2.84 1.14 -14.12
N GLU A 82 -1.86 1.83 -13.52
CA GLU A 82 -0.64 1.18 -13.02
C GLU A 82 -0.87 0.28 -11.80
N ILE A 83 -2.05 -0.01 -11.40
CA ILE A 83 -2.45 -0.73 -10.18
C ILE A 83 -1.31 -1.56 -9.60
N CYS A 84 -0.86 -1.23 -8.41
CA CYS A 84 0.27 -1.85 -7.69
C CYS A 84 1.62 -1.62 -8.35
N HIS A 85 2.61 -1.04 -7.92
CA HIS A 85 4.01 -0.92 -8.35
C HIS A 85 4.43 0.28 -9.16
N GLY A 86 3.72 1.39 -9.03
CA GLY A 86 4.29 2.65 -9.45
C GLY A 86 5.33 3.13 -8.44
N PHE A 87 6.40 3.76 -8.91
CA PHE A 87 7.35 4.44 -8.05
C PHE A 87 7.01 5.92 -7.95
N PRO A 88 7.31 6.59 -6.82
CA PRO A 88 7.23 8.04 -6.74
C PRO A 88 8.03 8.70 -7.87
N ARG A 89 7.47 9.74 -8.48
CA ARG A 89 8.08 10.37 -9.66
C ARG A 89 7.81 11.87 -9.70
N HIS A 90 8.55 12.55 -10.57
CA HIS A 90 8.49 14.01 -10.75
C HIS A 90 7.31 14.49 -11.59
N GLU A 91 6.61 13.61 -12.25
CA GLU A 91 5.46 14.01 -13.08
C GLU A 91 4.34 14.55 -12.21
N PRO A 92 3.88 15.79 -12.41
CA PRO A 92 2.79 16.35 -11.62
C PRO A 92 1.49 15.58 -11.85
N LEU A 93 0.75 15.37 -10.76
CA LEU A 93 -0.59 14.81 -10.85
C LEU A 93 -1.51 15.80 -11.57
N LYS A 94 -2.42 15.25 -12.37
CA LYS A 94 -3.35 16.02 -13.19
C LYS A 94 -4.77 15.84 -12.66
N ASP A 95 -5.60 16.82 -12.93
CA ASP A 95 -7.03 16.70 -12.70
C ASP A 95 -7.58 15.45 -13.40
N GLY A 96 -8.32 14.63 -12.67
CA GLY A 96 -8.85 13.36 -13.15
C GLY A 96 -7.98 12.15 -12.90
N ASP A 97 -6.74 12.32 -12.45
CA ASP A 97 -5.88 11.20 -12.09
C ASP A 97 -6.41 10.47 -10.84
N ILE A 98 -6.15 9.17 -10.81
CA ILE A 98 -6.38 8.32 -9.65
C ILE A 98 -5.03 7.86 -9.15
N VAL A 99 -4.72 8.12 -7.89
CA VAL A 99 -3.43 7.71 -7.31
C VAL A 99 -3.65 6.77 -6.13
N THR A 100 -2.91 5.68 -6.12
CA THR A 100 -2.90 4.72 -5.01
C THR A 100 -1.54 4.81 -4.32
N ILE A 101 -1.57 5.11 -3.03
CA ILE A 101 -0.36 5.21 -2.20
C ILE A 101 -0.36 4.03 -1.23
N ASP A 102 0.72 3.25 -1.30
CA ASP A 102 0.93 2.06 -0.47
C ASP A 102 2.17 2.26 0.38
N MET A 103 2.07 1.92 1.66
CA MET A 103 3.20 2.02 2.57
C MET A 103 3.12 1.00 3.71
N VAL A 104 4.28 0.66 4.24
CA VAL A 104 4.41 -0.14 5.45
C VAL A 104 5.06 0.72 6.54
N VAL A 105 4.39 0.84 7.67
CA VAL A 105 4.87 1.59 8.83
C VAL A 105 5.44 0.62 9.86
N ASN A 106 6.63 0.92 10.34
CA ASN A 106 7.25 0.23 11.46
C ASN A 106 7.28 1.18 12.67
N LEU A 107 6.63 0.77 13.74
CA LEU A 107 6.67 1.46 15.02
C LEU A 107 7.20 0.49 16.08
N ASN A 108 8.45 0.66 16.48
CA ASN A 108 9.09 -0.17 17.52
C ASN A 108 8.95 -1.69 17.24
N GLY A 109 9.05 -2.08 15.98
CA GLY A 109 8.92 -3.47 15.54
C GLY A 109 7.50 -3.89 15.19
N GLY A 110 6.48 -3.12 15.54
CA GLY A 110 5.10 -3.36 15.09
C GLY A 110 4.92 -2.85 13.66
N LEU A 111 4.40 -3.72 12.80
CA LEU A 111 4.20 -3.39 11.38
C LEU A 111 2.72 -3.20 11.07
N ALA A 112 2.45 -2.21 10.24
CA ALA A 112 1.13 -2.03 9.64
C ALA A 112 1.29 -1.59 8.18
N ASP A 113 0.48 -2.14 7.31
CA ASP A 113 0.48 -1.78 5.90
C ASP A 113 -0.92 -1.51 5.39
N SER A 114 -1.03 -0.57 4.47
CA SER A 114 -2.25 -0.36 3.71
C SER A 114 -1.98 0.49 2.47
N ALA A 115 -2.89 0.36 1.53
CA ALA A 115 -2.94 1.18 0.33
C ALA A 115 -4.25 1.96 0.32
N TRP A 116 -4.17 3.26 0.08
CA TRP A 116 -5.34 4.12 -0.09
C TRP A 116 -5.33 4.73 -1.48
N THR A 117 -6.52 4.86 -2.04
CA THR A 117 -6.72 5.44 -3.37
C THR A 117 -7.36 6.81 -3.25
N TYR A 118 -6.80 7.78 -3.98
CA TYR A 118 -7.20 9.17 -3.96
C TYR A 118 -7.57 9.64 -5.37
N ALA A 119 -8.63 10.43 -5.47
CA ALA A 119 -8.98 11.12 -6.69
C ALA A 119 -8.31 12.49 -6.72
N VAL A 120 -7.70 12.85 -7.83
CA VAL A 120 -7.08 14.17 -8.03
C VAL A 120 -8.08 15.09 -8.73
N GLY A 121 -8.61 16.07 -7.99
CA GLY A 121 -9.62 16.95 -8.53
C GLY A 121 -10.91 16.21 -8.88
N GLU A 122 -11.53 16.59 -10.00
CA GLU A 122 -12.72 15.91 -10.49
C GLU A 122 -12.36 14.76 -11.43
N VAL A 123 -12.98 13.61 -11.21
CA VAL A 123 -12.79 12.43 -12.04
C VAL A 123 -14.06 12.12 -12.81
N ASP A 124 -13.92 11.63 -14.03
CA ASP A 124 -15.04 11.19 -14.86
C ASP A 124 -15.57 9.81 -14.42
N GLU A 125 -16.57 9.31 -15.11
CA GLU A 125 -17.16 8.01 -14.79
C GLU A 125 -16.15 6.86 -14.91
N GLN A 126 -15.25 6.94 -15.89
CA GLN A 126 -14.20 5.94 -16.03
C GLN A 126 -13.21 5.99 -14.88
N GLY A 127 -12.85 7.18 -14.40
CA GLY A 127 -12.01 7.36 -13.24
C GLY A 127 -12.67 6.83 -11.97
N LYS A 128 -13.95 7.10 -11.77
CA LYS A 128 -14.72 6.55 -10.64
C LYS A 128 -14.74 5.03 -10.68
N ARG A 129 -14.95 4.45 -11.86
CA ARG A 129 -14.91 3.00 -12.04
C ARG A 129 -13.53 2.43 -11.69
N LEU A 130 -12.47 3.09 -12.13
CA LEU A 130 -11.10 2.68 -11.80
C LEU A 130 -10.85 2.69 -10.29
N MET A 131 -11.32 3.72 -9.58
CA MET A 131 -11.22 3.77 -8.12
C MET A 131 -11.91 2.58 -7.46
N GLU A 132 -13.13 2.27 -7.88
CA GLU A 132 -13.87 1.13 -7.33
C GLU A 132 -13.19 -0.20 -7.62
N VAL A 133 -12.69 -0.39 -8.84
CA VAL A 133 -11.98 -1.62 -9.21
C VAL A 133 -10.69 -1.77 -8.41
N THR A 134 -9.92 -0.70 -8.28
CA THR A 134 -8.67 -0.71 -7.52
C THR A 134 -8.94 -1.04 -6.06
N LYS A 135 -9.90 -0.38 -5.45
CA LYS A 135 -10.31 -0.60 -4.06
C LYS A 135 -10.73 -2.05 -3.84
N THR A 136 -11.57 -2.59 -4.72
CA THR A 136 -12.05 -3.97 -4.62
C THR A 136 -10.92 -4.96 -4.83
N ALA A 137 -10.02 -4.70 -5.79
CA ALA A 137 -8.86 -5.55 -6.05
C ALA A 137 -7.94 -5.63 -4.82
N LEU A 138 -7.67 -4.50 -4.19
CA LEU A 138 -6.87 -4.44 -2.97
C LEU A 138 -7.54 -5.19 -1.83
N TYR A 139 -8.85 -5.08 -1.69
CA TYR A 139 -9.64 -5.82 -0.71
C TYR A 139 -9.51 -7.33 -0.91
N LYS A 140 -9.57 -7.79 -2.15
CA LYS A 140 -9.40 -9.21 -2.47
C LYS A 140 -7.99 -9.70 -2.12
N GLY A 141 -6.98 -8.85 -2.32
CA GLY A 141 -5.62 -9.14 -1.91
C GLY A 141 -5.50 -9.28 -0.39
N ILE A 142 -6.09 -8.37 0.38
CA ILE A 142 -6.11 -8.41 1.84
C ILE A 142 -6.81 -9.69 2.33
N GLU A 143 -7.91 -10.05 1.72
CA GLU A 143 -8.66 -11.26 2.06
C GLU A 143 -7.79 -12.51 1.89
N GLN A 144 -7.03 -12.60 0.80
CA GLN A 144 -6.10 -13.69 0.58
C GLN A 144 -4.99 -13.73 1.64
N ALA A 145 -4.47 -12.57 2.04
CA ALA A 145 -3.47 -12.48 3.10
C ALA A 145 -3.99 -12.99 4.44
N ARG A 146 -5.27 -12.76 4.74
CA ARG A 146 -5.93 -13.23 5.96
C ARG A 146 -5.92 -14.75 6.10
N TYR A 147 -5.99 -15.46 4.99
CA TYR A 147 -5.97 -16.93 4.98
C TYR A 147 -4.56 -17.51 4.95
N GLY A 148 -3.53 -16.67 5.12
CA GLY A 148 -2.14 -17.13 5.14
C GLY A 148 -1.61 -17.53 3.78
N ASN A 149 -2.24 -17.08 2.71
CA ASN A 149 -1.80 -17.36 1.36
C ASN A 149 -0.48 -16.65 1.03
N ARG A 150 0.23 -17.19 0.06
CA ARG A 150 1.51 -16.64 -0.39
C ARG A 150 1.31 -15.31 -1.11
N LEU A 151 2.35 -14.46 -1.10
CA LEU A 151 2.33 -13.19 -1.81
C LEU A 151 1.97 -13.33 -3.29
N GLY A 152 2.44 -14.41 -3.94
CA GLY A 152 2.08 -14.70 -5.32
C GLY A 152 0.58 -14.93 -5.52
N ASP A 153 -0.07 -15.57 -4.55
CA ASP A 153 -1.52 -15.81 -4.59
C ASP A 153 -2.29 -14.50 -4.39
N ILE A 154 -1.79 -13.63 -3.51
CA ILE A 154 -2.37 -12.30 -3.28
C ILE A 154 -2.28 -11.48 -4.56
N GLY A 155 -1.11 -11.38 -5.17
CA GLY A 155 -0.89 -10.66 -6.40
C GLY A 155 -1.73 -11.21 -7.56
N HIS A 156 -1.85 -12.53 -7.65
CA HIS A 156 -2.70 -13.17 -8.65
C HIS A 156 -4.18 -12.81 -8.47
N ALA A 157 -4.66 -12.79 -7.24
CA ALA A 157 -6.05 -12.40 -6.95
C ALA A 157 -6.34 -10.96 -7.37
N ILE A 158 -5.43 -10.03 -7.08
CA ILE A 158 -5.54 -8.63 -7.49
C ILE A 158 -5.55 -8.51 -9.01
N GLN A 159 -4.59 -9.15 -9.67
CA GLN A 159 -4.46 -9.12 -11.13
C GLN A 159 -5.69 -9.72 -11.81
N THR A 160 -6.12 -10.88 -11.37
CA THR A 160 -7.27 -11.58 -11.96
C THR A 160 -8.51 -10.72 -11.87
N TYR A 161 -8.76 -10.11 -10.73
CA TYR A 161 -9.91 -9.24 -10.58
C TYR A 161 -9.82 -7.99 -11.47
N ALA A 162 -8.66 -7.31 -11.47
CA ALA A 162 -8.48 -6.10 -12.25
C ALA A 162 -8.60 -6.37 -13.75
N GLU A 163 -8.00 -7.45 -14.25
CA GLU A 163 -8.08 -7.82 -15.66
C GLU A 163 -9.49 -8.22 -16.08
N LYS A 164 -10.21 -8.92 -15.21
CA LYS A 164 -11.63 -9.26 -15.43
C LYS A 164 -12.47 -8.01 -15.62
N GLU A 165 -12.16 -6.94 -14.90
CA GLU A 165 -12.84 -5.66 -14.99
C GLU A 165 -12.29 -4.76 -16.12
N GLY A 166 -11.33 -5.25 -16.90
CA GLY A 166 -10.82 -4.57 -18.08
C GLY A 166 -9.64 -3.64 -17.83
N PHE A 167 -8.94 -3.79 -16.71
CA PHE A 167 -7.78 -2.97 -16.36
C PHE A 167 -6.50 -3.78 -16.38
N SER A 168 -5.40 -3.13 -16.79
CA SER A 168 -4.08 -3.73 -16.77
C SER A 168 -3.47 -3.63 -15.36
N VAL A 169 -2.68 -4.61 -15.00
CA VAL A 169 -1.90 -4.58 -13.76
C VAL A 169 -0.43 -4.57 -14.12
N VAL A 170 0.28 -3.55 -13.64
CA VAL A 170 1.73 -3.48 -13.78
C VAL A 170 2.35 -4.34 -12.70
N ARG A 171 3.12 -5.35 -13.10
CA ARG A 171 3.82 -6.23 -12.18
C ARG A 171 5.27 -5.82 -12.03
N ASP A 172 5.73 -5.82 -10.80
CA ASP A 172 7.15 -5.74 -10.50
C ASP A 172 7.72 -7.17 -10.46
N PHE A 173 8.70 -7.43 -11.31
CA PHE A 173 9.35 -8.73 -11.39
C PHE A 173 10.49 -8.92 -10.38
N THR A 174 10.69 -7.97 -9.48
CA THR A 174 11.75 -8.04 -8.48
C THR A 174 11.35 -8.79 -7.21
N GLY A 175 10.18 -9.37 -7.17
CA GLY A 175 9.71 -10.18 -6.04
C GLY A 175 9.06 -9.43 -4.92
N HIS A 176 8.77 -8.15 -5.09
CA HIS A 176 8.01 -7.37 -4.12
C HIS A 176 6.56 -7.82 -4.08
N GLY A 177 5.96 -7.72 -2.91
CA GLY A 177 4.55 -7.97 -2.75
C GLY A 177 3.72 -6.97 -3.54
N ILE A 178 2.56 -7.40 -3.98
CA ILE A 178 1.64 -6.62 -4.77
C ILE A 178 0.44 -6.27 -3.89
N GLY A 179 -0.03 -5.04 -4.01
CA GLY A 179 -1.19 -4.59 -3.28
C GLY A 179 -0.85 -4.11 -1.87
N PRO A 180 -1.78 -4.26 -0.92
CA PRO A 180 -1.65 -3.65 0.40
C PRO A 180 -0.63 -4.33 1.30
N THR A 181 -0.18 -5.53 0.96
CA THR A 181 0.80 -6.24 1.76
C THR A 181 2.15 -6.17 1.08
N ILE A 182 3.11 -5.60 1.78
CA ILE A 182 4.50 -5.61 1.39
C ILE A 182 5.20 -6.57 2.34
N HIS A 183 5.88 -7.48 1.75
CA HIS A 183 6.58 -8.53 2.48
C HIS A 183 7.72 -8.01 3.31
#